data_1635d8765c824d93f51bb29b38c5222f
#
_entry.id   1635d8765c824d93f51bb29b38c5222f
#
_cell.length_a   1.000
_cell.length_b   1.000
_cell.length_c   1.000
_cell.angle_alpha   90.00
_cell.angle_beta   90.00
_cell.angle_gamma   90.00
#
_symmetry.space_group_name_H-M   'P 1'
#
loop_
_entity.id
_entity.type
_entity.pdbx_description
1 polymer ?
#
loop_
_entity_poly.entity_id
_entity_poly.type
_entity_poly.pdbx_seq_one_letter_code
_entity_poly.pdbx_strand_id
1 'polypeptide(L)'
;LSACNKDFSCVKGFCPSFVTLQGAQIRKSQTAQLDLPQMPEPVLPNIDGTFNVVVTGVGGTGVVTIGAILAQAAQIDGKGAGMMERAGLAQKGGAVHIHCRLANRPEDITAIRVATGECDALIGGDLVVSAAAKTLGLTKVGRTGAVVNAHDIVTGEFTRDTEFSIPTDRLSLALQARLQDRVQLLDSTELARITMGDSLYSNMLIFGAAWQRGLLPITLDALRQAIALNGAAVDKNLRAFEIGRWSALFPDDAAALIAPTVVKLPQTLNEKIAVRTKHLQAYQGAQLSRRYVRMLERTADPELKLALAKGYHKLLAYKDEYEVARLHSDPAFRAQIDASSP
;
A
#
# COMPACT_ATOMS: atom_id res chain seq x y z
N LEU A 1 -3.66 13.04 11.54
CA LEU A 1 -2.70 13.61 12.53
C LEU A 1 -2.70 15.14 12.57
N SER A 2 -3.54 15.79 11.74
CA SER A 2 -3.69 17.27 11.74
C SER A 2 -4.18 17.84 13.06
N ALA A 3 -4.81 17.03 13.93
CA ALA A 3 -5.29 17.42 15.26
C ALA A 3 -4.27 17.18 16.39
N CYS A 4 -3.04 16.76 16.07
CA CYS A 4 -2.00 16.56 17.07
C CYS A 4 -1.46 17.92 17.56
N ASN A 5 -1.39 18.10 18.88
CA ASN A 5 -0.85 19.32 19.49
C ASN A 5 0.68 19.44 19.34
N LYS A 6 1.34 18.36 18.90
CA LYS A 6 2.81 18.26 18.82
C LYS A 6 3.51 18.49 20.17
N ASP A 7 2.83 18.19 21.27
CA ASP A 7 3.38 18.26 22.64
C ASP A 7 4.20 17.02 23.01
N PHE A 8 4.24 16.03 22.11
CA PHE A 8 4.97 14.76 22.27
C PHE A 8 4.56 13.93 23.50
N SER A 9 3.42 14.19 24.11
CA SER A 9 2.91 13.38 25.23
C SER A 9 2.77 11.90 24.88
N CYS A 10 2.55 11.60 23.60
CA CYS A 10 2.49 10.22 23.08
C CYS A 10 3.81 9.45 23.24
N VAL A 11 4.95 10.12 23.36
CA VAL A 11 6.26 9.48 23.61
C VAL A 11 6.28 8.78 24.97
N LYS A 12 5.47 9.23 25.91
CA LYS A 12 5.27 8.62 27.23
C LYS A 12 4.23 7.48 27.23
N GLY A 13 3.81 7.02 26.06
CA GLY A 13 2.86 5.92 25.90
C GLY A 13 1.39 6.29 26.01
N PHE A 14 1.05 7.58 26.15
CA PHE A 14 -0.31 8.06 26.21
C PHE A 14 -0.62 9.09 25.13
N CYS A 15 -1.64 8.81 24.30
CA CYS A 15 -2.18 9.78 23.34
C CYS A 15 -3.70 9.82 23.45
N PRO A 16 -4.31 10.99 23.77
CA PRO A 16 -5.75 11.10 23.91
C PRO A 16 -6.53 10.94 22.60
N SER A 17 -5.82 10.80 21.46
CA SER A 17 -6.44 10.48 20.17
C SER A 17 -6.72 8.98 19.98
N PHE A 18 -6.17 8.13 20.84
CA PHE A 18 -6.40 6.69 20.78
C PHE A 18 -7.24 6.26 21.98
N VAL A 19 -8.18 5.38 21.72
CA VAL A 19 -9.02 4.73 22.74
C VAL A 19 -8.86 3.23 22.65
N THR A 20 -8.91 2.56 23.79
CA THR A 20 -8.92 1.10 23.86
C THR A 20 -10.34 0.65 24.18
N LEU A 21 -10.88 -0.25 23.38
CA LEU A 21 -12.18 -0.87 23.61
C LEU A 21 -11.95 -2.23 24.29
N GLN A 22 -12.46 -2.39 25.52
CA GLN A 22 -12.40 -3.67 26.23
C GLN A 22 -13.63 -4.51 25.90
N GLY A 23 -13.41 -5.80 25.61
CA GLY A 23 -14.51 -6.73 25.28
C GLY A 23 -15.08 -6.60 23.88
N ALA A 24 -14.62 -5.63 23.08
CA ALA A 24 -15.02 -5.48 21.70
C ALA A 24 -14.31 -6.51 20.81
N GLN A 25 -15.04 -7.07 19.85
CA GLN A 25 -14.47 -7.87 18.78
C GLN A 25 -14.56 -7.06 17.47
N ILE A 26 -13.48 -7.02 16.70
CA ILE A 26 -13.52 -6.37 15.39
C ILE A 26 -14.53 -7.11 14.52
N ARG A 27 -15.54 -6.39 14.03
CA ARG A 27 -16.46 -6.95 13.03
C ARG A 27 -15.65 -7.31 11.79
N LYS A 28 -15.71 -8.58 11.39
CA LYS A 28 -15.11 -8.99 10.11
C LYS A 28 -15.75 -8.15 9.01
N SER A 29 -14.96 -7.39 8.28
CA SER A 29 -15.47 -6.63 7.14
C SER A 29 -16.16 -7.60 6.18
N GLN A 30 -17.33 -7.22 5.67
CA GLN A 30 -17.97 -8.00 4.62
C GLN A 30 -17.02 -7.94 3.41
N THR A 31 -16.45 -9.09 3.09
CA THR A 31 -15.61 -9.21 1.89
C THR A 31 -16.52 -9.23 0.66
N ALA A 32 -16.14 -8.51 -0.37
CA ALA A 32 -16.82 -8.62 -1.66
C ALA A 32 -16.74 -10.08 -2.13
N GLN A 33 -17.90 -10.72 -2.31
CA GLN A 33 -17.94 -12.03 -2.95
C GLN A 33 -17.60 -11.83 -4.43
N LEU A 34 -16.41 -12.27 -4.81
CA LEU A 34 -15.95 -12.22 -6.17
C LEU A 34 -16.03 -13.62 -6.79
N ASP A 35 -16.96 -13.81 -7.72
CA ASP A 35 -17.00 -15.04 -8.53
C ASP A 35 -15.94 -14.94 -9.62
N LEU A 36 -14.90 -15.75 -9.47
CA LEU A 36 -13.80 -15.77 -10.44
C LEU A 36 -14.18 -16.61 -11.66
N PRO A 37 -14.10 -16.06 -12.87
CA PRO A 37 -14.32 -16.85 -14.10
C PRO A 37 -13.17 -17.87 -14.29
N GLN A 38 -13.38 -18.82 -15.18
CA GLN A 38 -12.27 -19.65 -15.63
C GLN A 38 -11.25 -18.78 -16.37
N MET A 39 -10.01 -18.75 -15.87
CA MET A 39 -8.95 -17.92 -16.42
C MET A 39 -7.97 -18.76 -17.23
N PRO A 40 -7.63 -18.32 -18.46
CA PRO A 40 -6.60 -18.99 -19.26
C PRO A 40 -5.23 -18.89 -18.58
N GLU A 41 -4.38 -19.85 -18.82
CA GLU A 41 -2.99 -19.78 -18.42
C GLU A 41 -2.21 -18.87 -19.39
N PRO A 42 -1.27 -18.09 -18.90
CA PRO A 42 -0.42 -17.26 -19.75
C PRO A 42 0.60 -18.12 -20.50
N VAL A 43 1.14 -17.57 -21.57
CA VAL A 43 2.35 -18.12 -22.18
C VAL A 43 3.52 -17.88 -21.24
N LEU A 44 4.13 -18.96 -20.76
CA LEU A 44 5.26 -18.88 -19.85
C LEU A 44 6.54 -18.48 -20.62
N PRO A 45 7.40 -17.63 -20.04
CA PRO A 45 8.66 -17.26 -20.67
C PRO A 45 9.64 -18.44 -20.67
N ASN A 46 10.44 -18.52 -21.72
CA ASN A 46 11.53 -19.47 -21.78
C ASN A 46 12.71 -19.03 -20.91
N ILE A 47 13.42 -20.01 -20.36
CA ILE A 47 14.69 -19.77 -19.66
C ILE A 47 15.83 -20.01 -20.65
N ASP A 48 16.54 -18.94 -20.98
CA ASP A 48 17.80 -18.98 -21.74
C ASP A 48 18.96 -18.63 -20.79
N GLY A 49 19.71 -19.66 -20.36
CA GLY A 49 20.68 -19.55 -19.29
C GLY A 49 20.01 -19.34 -17.93
N THR A 50 19.87 -18.09 -17.49
CA THR A 50 19.19 -17.75 -16.23
C THR A 50 18.05 -16.75 -16.45
N PHE A 51 16.96 -16.94 -15.71
CA PHE A 51 15.84 -16.00 -15.64
C PHE A 51 15.86 -15.29 -14.28
N ASN A 52 15.89 -13.98 -14.30
CA ASN A 52 16.19 -13.16 -13.12
C ASN A 52 14.96 -12.43 -12.64
N VAL A 53 14.47 -12.83 -11.46
CA VAL A 53 13.34 -12.19 -10.79
C VAL A 53 13.85 -11.34 -9.62
N VAL A 54 13.37 -10.13 -9.54
CA VAL A 54 13.62 -9.25 -8.39
C VAL A 54 12.28 -8.97 -7.71
N VAL A 55 12.20 -9.30 -6.42
CA VAL A 55 11.03 -8.96 -5.58
C VAL A 55 11.46 -7.85 -4.64
N THR A 56 10.68 -6.78 -4.58
CA THR A 56 10.98 -5.60 -3.75
C THR A 56 9.81 -5.25 -2.86
N GLY A 57 10.10 -4.63 -1.73
CA GLY A 57 9.07 -4.08 -0.86
C GLY A 57 9.63 -3.52 0.44
N VAL A 58 8.76 -2.89 1.20
CA VAL A 58 9.05 -2.46 2.57
C VAL A 58 9.00 -3.69 3.49
N GLY A 59 9.90 -3.77 4.46
CA GLY A 59 9.94 -4.85 5.45
C GLY A 59 8.59 -5.03 6.15
N GLY A 60 8.09 -6.28 6.17
CA GLY A 60 6.78 -6.64 6.70
C GLY A 60 5.67 -6.81 5.66
N THR A 61 5.90 -6.53 4.38
CA THR A 61 4.91 -6.70 3.30
C THR A 61 4.87 -8.11 2.69
N GLY A 62 5.58 -9.07 3.26
CA GLY A 62 5.56 -10.47 2.81
C GLY A 62 6.36 -10.77 1.54
N VAL A 63 7.25 -9.87 1.11
CA VAL A 63 8.10 -10.06 -0.09
C VAL A 63 9.04 -11.26 0.04
N VAL A 64 9.51 -11.57 1.25
CA VAL A 64 10.34 -12.76 1.52
C VAL A 64 9.57 -14.04 1.24
N THR A 65 8.28 -14.07 1.60
CA THR A 65 7.39 -15.21 1.33
C THR A 65 7.24 -15.46 -0.17
N ILE A 66 7.10 -14.41 -0.99
CA ILE A 66 7.05 -14.54 -2.45
C ILE A 66 8.33 -15.20 -2.96
N GLY A 67 9.50 -14.73 -2.51
CA GLY A 67 10.78 -15.30 -2.93
C GLY A 67 10.92 -16.79 -2.57
N ALA A 68 10.54 -17.14 -1.33
CA ALA A 68 10.59 -18.53 -0.86
C ALA A 68 9.66 -19.46 -1.65
N ILE A 69 8.41 -19.03 -1.88
CA ILE A 69 7.43 -19.79 -2.68
C ILE A 69 7.93 -19.95 -4.12
N LEU A 70 8.48 -18.88 -4.72
CA LEU A 70 9.03 -18.94 -6.09
C LEU A 70 10.19 -19.92 -6.21
N ALA A 71 11.13 -19.90 -5.27
CA ALA A 71 12.25 -20.84 -5.25
C ALA A 71 11.78 -22.29 -5.08
N GLN A 72 10.81 -22.52 -4.20
CA GLN A 72 10.22 -23.84 -4.00
C GLN A 72 9.44 -24.33 -5.21
N ALA A 73 8.66 -23.48 -5.85
CA ALA A 73 7.93 -23.80 -7.07
C ALA A 73 8.88 -24.16 -8.22
N ALA A 74 10.01 -23.47 -8.33
CA ALA A 74 11.04 -23.84 -9.32
C ALA A 74 11.59 -25.24 -9.10
N GLN A 75 11.84 -25.62 -7.86
CA GLN A 75 12.29 -26.99 -7.52
C GLN A 75 11.22 -28.04 -7.86
N ILE A 76 9.94 -27.75 -7.57
CA ILE A 76 8.82 -28.64 -7.94
C ILE A 76 8.73 -28.83 -9.46
N ASP A 77 8.99 -27.76 -10.23
CA ASP A 77 9.06 -27.78 -11.69
C ASP A 77 10.34 -28.43 -12.25
N GLY A 78 11.22 -28.98 -11.39
CA GLY A 78 12.48 -29.57 -11.79
C GLY A 78 13.54 -28.58 -12.26
N LYS A 79 13.39 -27.31 -11.90
CA LYS A 79 14.30 -26.20 -12.26
C LYS A 79 15.27 -25.86 -11.11
N GLY A 80 16.40 -25.27 -11.46
CA GLY A 80 17.32 -24.67 -10.50
C GLY A 80 16.78 -23.35 -9.98
N ALA A 81 16.98 -23.08 -8.68
CA ALA A 81 16.66 -21.80 -8.06
C ALA A 81 17.76 -21.34 -7.11
N GLY A 82 18.22 -20.11 -7.27
CA GLY A 82 19.08 -19.42 -6.31
C GLY A 82 18.37 -18.19 -5.76
N MET A 83 18.30 -18.05 -4.43
CA MET A 83 17.65 -16.92 -3.79
C MET A 83 18.61 -16.21 -2.84
N MET A 84 18.61 -14.89 -2.86
CA MET A 84 19.36 -14.04 -1.93
C MET A 84 18.45 -12.92 -1.43
N GLU A 85 18.35 -12.82 -0.13
CA GLU A 85 17.66 -11.71 0.55
C GLU A 85 18.67 -10.60 0.88
N ARG A 86 18.30 -9.36 0.59
CA ARG A 86 18.97 -8.14 1.04
C ARG A 86 17.99 -7.31 1.85
N ALA A 87 17.85 -7.63 3.10
CA ALA A 87 17.18 -6.76 4.05
C ALA A 87 18.13 -5.63 4.49
N GLY A 88 17.62 -4.42 4.61
CA GLY A 88 18.34 -3.35 5.30
C GLY A 88 18.41 -3.65 6.81
N LEU A 89 19.29 -2.92 7.53
CA LEU A 89 19.43 -3.05 8.99
C LEU A 89 18.13 -2.67 9.75
N ALA A 90 17.21 -1.94 9.14
CA ALA A 90 15.91 -1.60 9.72
C ALA A 90 14.95 -2.80 9.57
N GLN A 91 14.68 -3.49 10.66
CA GLN A 91 13.77 -4.65 10.70
C GLN A 91 12.30 -4.31 10.38
N LYS A 92 11.90 -3.02 10.51
CA LYS A 92 10.56 -2.53 10.17
C LYS A 92 10.69 -1.26 9.33
N GLY A 93 9.98 -1.23 8.18
CA GLY A 93 9.96 -0.07 7.29
C GLY A 93 11.22 0.14 6.42
N GLY A 94 12.20 -0.76 6.45
CA GLY A 94 13.37 -0.73 5.58
C GLY A 94 13.11 -1.38 4.23
N ALA A 95 13.87 -0.96 3.19
CA ALA A 95 13.78 -1.54 1.85
C ALA A 95 14.33 -2.98 1.84
N VAL A 96 13.53 -3.92 1.34
CA VAL A 96 13.90 -5.32 1.13
C VAL A 96 13.97 -5.60 -0.36
N HIS A 97 15.01 -6.31 -0.77
CA HIS A 97 15.19 -6.80 -2.14
C HIS A 97 15.49 -8.29 -2.09
N ILE A 98 14.68 -9.08 -2.77
CA ILE A 98 14.92 -10.49 -2.99
C ILE A 98 15.38 -10.67 -4.43
N HIS A 99 16.55 -11.26 -4.61
CA HIS A 99 17.03 -11.66 -5.92
C HIS A 99 16.79 -13.16 -6.06
N CYS A 100 16.01 -13.57 -7.06
CA CYS A 100 15.80 -14.97 -7.43
C CYS A 100 16.37 -15.19 -8.82
N ARG A 101 17.27 -16.14 -8.98
CA ARG A 101 17.69 -16.65 -10.27
C ARG A 101 17.13 -18.04 -10.50
N LEU A 102 16.48 -18.23 -11.62
CA LEU A 102 15.90 -19.49 -12.06
C LEU A 102 16.68 -19.97 -13.28
N ALA A 103 16.92 -21.28 -13.37
CA ALA A 103 17.58 -21.89 -14.50
C ALA A 103 16.98 -23.25 -14.79
N ASN A 104 17.20 -23.78 -16.00
CA ASN A 104 16.76 -25.14 -16.34
C ASN A 104 17.48 -26.19 -15.48
N ARG A 105 18.71 -25.92 -15.05
CA ARG A 105 19.49 -26.78 -14.16
C ARG A 105 20.15 -25.95 -13.06
N PRO A 106 20.30 -26.48 -11.83
CA PRO A 106 20.96 -25.76 -10.74
C PRO A 106 22.39 -25.27 -11.07
N GLU A 107 23.13 -26.06 -11.87
CA GLU A 107 24.52 -25.81 -12.24
C GLU A 107 24.67 -24.55 -13.12
N ASP A 108 23.60 -24.14 -13.81
CA ASP A 108 23.60 -22.96 -14.68
C ASP A 108 23.57 -21.65 -13.86
N ILE A 109 23.31 -21.75 -12.54
CA ILE A 109 23.29 -20.59 -11.62
C ILE A 109 24.69 -20.37 -11.04
N THR A 110 25.51 -19.56 -11.69
CA THR A 110 26.89 -19.27 -11.25
C THR A 110 26.97 -18.15 -10.22
N ALA A 111 25.93 -17.30 -10.13
CA ALA A 111 25.83 -16.22 -9.15
C ALA A 111 24.36 -15.97 -8.80
N ILE A 112 24.07 -15.64 -7.54
CA ILE A 112 22.68 -15.44 -7.10
C ILE A 112 22.24 -13.97 -7.30
N ARG A 113 23.19 -13.02 -7.17
CA ARG A 113 22.88 -11.61 -7.30
C ARG A 113 22.54 -11.24 -8.76
N VAL A 114 21.39 -10.66 -8.97
CA VAL A 114 21.02 -10.05 -10.26
C VAL A 114 21.84 -8.77 -10.47
N ALA A 115 22.53 -8.66 -11.58
CA ALA A 115 23.36 -7.52 -11.91
C ALA A 115 22.53 -6.38 -12.55
N THR A 116 23.17 -5.24 -12.76
CA THR A 116 22.56 -4.07 -13.41
C THR A 116 22.07 -4.43 -14.82
N GLY A 117 20.80 -4.14 -15.12
CA GLY A 117 20.18 -4.40 -16.41
C GLY A 117 19.88 -5.86 -16.72
N GLU A 118 19.97 -6.78 -15.74
CA GLU A 118 19.72 -8.22 -15.93
C GLU A 118 18.33 -8.69 -15.46
N CYS A 119 17.54 -7.85 -14.83
CA CYS A 119 16.22 -8.23 -14.33
C CYS A 119 15.26 -8.55 -15.48
N ASP A 120 14.67 -9.75 -15.47
CA ASP A 120 13.62 -10.17 -16.42
C ASP A 120 12.25 -9.80 -15.88
N ALA A 121 11.99 -10.05 -14.59
CA ALA A 121 10.73 -9.76 -13.93
C ALA A 121 10.95 -8.99 -12.62
N LEU A 122 10.17 -7.92 -12.41
CA LEU A 122 10.10 -7.15 -11.17
C LEU A 122 8.73 -7.34 -10.53
N ILE A 123 8.71 -7.85 -9.30
CA ILE A 123 7.50 -7.94 -8.47
C ILE A 123 7.65 -6.93 -7.34
N GLY A 124 6.91 -5.83 -7.42
CA GLY A 124 7.00 -4.73 -6.46
C GLY A 124 5.91 -4.79 -5.40
N GLY A 125 6.25 -5.11 -4.15
CA GLY A 125 5.33 -5.07 -3.02
C GLY A 125 4.94 -3.65 -2.59
N ASP A 126 5.68 -2.63 -3.03
CA ASP A 126 5.36 -1.21 -2.88
C ASP A 126 6.01 -0.36 -3.97
N LEU A 127 5.48 0.86 -4.11
CA LEU A 127 5.91 1.79 -5.13
C LEU A 127 7.28 2.43 -4.85
N VAL A 128 7.56 2.73 -3.56
CA VAL A 128 8.75 3.49 -3.16
C VAL A 128 10.04 2.71 -3.42
N VAL A 129 10.09 1.45 -2.95
CA VAL A 129 11.27 0.59 -3.15
C VAL A 129 11.40 0.18 -4.62
N SER A 130 10.27 -0.08 -5.30
CA SER A 130 10.26 -0.48 -6.71
C SER A 130 10.75 0.62 -7.65
N ALA A 131 10.38 1.88 -7.40
CA ALA A 131 10.82 3.03 -8.19
C ALA A 131 12.17 3.62 -7.75
N ALA A 132 12.80 3.08 -6.70
CA ALA A 132 14.10 3.55 -6.24
C ALA A 132 15.18 3.34 -7.32
N ALA A 133 16.12 4.28 -7.43
CA ALA A 133 17.19 4.24 -8.43
C ALA A 133 17.96 2.91 -8.44
N LYS A 134 18.15 2.29 -7.26
CA LYS A 134 18.81 1.00 -7.11
C LYS A 134 18.02 -0.12 -7.78
N THR A 135 16.69 -0.16 -7.63
CA THR A 135 15.81 -1.14 -8.26
C THR A 135 15.74 -0.89 -9.77
N LEU A 136 15.49 0.36 -10.17
CA LEU A 136 15.45 0.74 -11.58
C LEU A 136 16.77 0.43 -12.30
N GLY A 137 17.91 0.53 -11.61
CA GLY A 137 19.22 0.15 -12.16
C GLY A 137 19.33 -1.35 -12.52
N LEU A 138 18.56 -2.23 -11.86
CA LEU A 138 18.52 -3.66 -12.20
C LEU A 138 17.69 -3.95 -13.44
N THR A 139 16.76 -3.07 -13.79
CA THR A 139 15.83 -3.23 -14.92
C THR A 139 16.46 -2.83 -16.25
N LYS A 140 15.95 -3.39 -17.34
CA LYS A 140 16.35 -3.10 -18.71
C LYS A 140 15.11 -2.80 -19.57
N VAL A 141 15.18 -1.69 -20.30
CA VAL A 141 14.13 -1.31 -21.27
C VAL A 141 13.93 -2.41 -22.31
N GLY A 142 12.69 -2.73 -22.62
CA GLY A 142 12.31 -3.76 -23.61
C GLY A 142 12.47 -5.21 -23.12
N ARG A 143 13.12 -5.44 -21.96
CA ARG A 143 13.31 -6.77 -21.37
C ARG A 143 12.46 -6.97 -20.11
N THR A 144 12.63 -6.10 -19.11
CA THR A 144 11.98 -6.26 -17.82
C THR A 144 10.48 -6.04 -17.89
N GLY A 145 9.70 -7.05 -17.48
CA GLY A 145 8.29 -6.89 -17.16
C GLY A 145 8.09 -6.66 -15.66
N ALA A 146 7.03 -5.93 -15.28
CA ALA A 146 6.79 -5.64 -13.87
C ALA A 146 5.30 -5.64 -13.51
N VAL A 147 5.02 -6.05 -12.26
CA VAL A 147 3.78 -5.75 -11.54
C VAL A 147 4.16 -5.11 -10.22
N VAL A 148 3.61 -3.94 -9.93
CA VAL A 148 3.97 -3.15 -8.75
C VAL A 148 2.72 -2.73 -8.00
N ASN A 149 2.72 -2.94 -6.69
CA ASN A 149 1.68 -2.45 -5.80
C ASN A 149 1.74 -0.92 -5.74
N ALA A 150 0.67 -0.28 -6.20
CA ALA A 150 0.55 1.17 -6.25
C ALA A 150 0.08 1.80 -4.94
N HIS A 151 -0.16 0.99 -3.90
CA HIS A 151 -0.60 1.49 -2.61
C HIS A 151 0.45 2.37 -1.93
N ASP A 152 0.02 3.50 -1.37
CA ASP A 152 0.88 4.42 -0.65
C ASP A 152 1.29 3.85 0.70
N ILE A 153 2.48 3.26 0.78
CA ILE A 153 3.06 2.78 2.04
C ILE A 153 3.96 3.87 2.60
N VAL A 154 3.54 4.46 3.70
CA VAL A 154 4.31 5.51 4.38
C VAL A 154 5.59 4.91 4.95
N THR A 155 6.73 5.40 4.49
CA THR A 155 8.05 5.02 4.99
C THR A 155 8.40 5.79 6.27
N GLY A 156 9.51 5.44 6.94
CA GLY A 156 9.96 6.13 8.16
C GLY A 156 10.25 7.64 8.00
N GLU A 157 10.29 8.17 6.78
CA GLU A 157 10.52 9.60 6.50
C GLU A 157 9.47 10.51 7.15
N PHE A 158 8.22 10.07 7.27
CA PHE A 158 7.15 10.87 7.89
C PHE A 158 7.41 11.19 9.37
N THR A 159 8.27 10.43 10.05
CA THR A 159 8.64 10.69 11.44
C THR A 159 9.55 11.90 11.57
N ARG A 160 10.29 12.21 10.52
CA ARG A 160 11.20 13.37 10.44
C ARG A 160 10.51 14.60 9.87
N ASP A 161 9.66 14.39 8.86
CA ASP A 161 8.88 15.44 8.20
C ASP A 161 7.39 15.09 8.27
N THR A 162 6.64 15.82 9.10
CA THR A 162 5.19 15.61 9.30
C THR A 162 4.35 16.10 8.13
N GLU A 163 4.90 16.89 7.22
CA GLU A 163 4.28 17.34 5.97
C GLU A 163 4.71 16.47 4.78
N PHE A 164 5.51 15.44 5.05
CA PHE A 164 5.96 14.51 4.00
C PHE A 164 4.78 13.82 3.34
N SER A 165 4.70 13.95 2.03
CA SER A 165 3.80 13.18 1.17
C SER A 165 4.62 12.36 0.20
N ILE A 166 4.22 11.11 -0.01
CA ILE A 166 4.87 10.26 -1.00
C ILE A 166 4.55 10.84 -2.37
N PRO A 167 5.55 11.12 -3.21
CA PRO A 167 5.31 11.64 -4.56
C PRO A 167 4.88 10.50 -5.51
N THR A 168 3.72 9.89 -5.23
CA THR A 168 3.18 8.69 -5.90
C THR A 168 3.15 8.84 -7.41
N ASP A 169 2.68 9.99 -7.91
CA ASP A 169 2.63 10.27 -9.35
C ASP A 169 4.03 10.24 -9.98
N ARG A 170 5.02 10.85 -9.31
CA ARG A 170 6.40 10.88 -9.78
C ARG A 170 7.04 9.49 -9.80
N LEU A 171 6.76 8.68 -8.78
CA LEU A 171 7.28 7.31 -8.69
C LEU A 171 6.65 6.41 -9.77
N SER A 172 5.35 6.54 -9.98
CA SER A 172 4.61 5.84 -11.03
C SER A 172 5.13 6.21 -12.42
N LEU A 173 5.32 7.51 -12.67
CA LEU A 173 5.90 8.00 -13.92
C LEU A 173 7.34 7.49 -14.14
N ALA A 174 8.16 7.39 -13.09
CA ALA A 174 9.52 6.87 -13.21
C ALA A 174 9.54 5.40 -13.64
N LEU A 175 8.62 4.58 -13.07
CA LEU A 175 8.44 3.19 -13.48
C LEU A 175 7.94 3.08 -14.94
N GLN A 176 6.92 3.86 -15.29
CA GLN A 176 6.37 3.89 -16.65
C GLN A 176 7.38 4.38 -17.69
N ALA A 177 8.15 5.42 -17.37
CA ALA A 177 9.22 5.90 -18.25
C ALA A 177 10.32 4.85 -18.47
N ARG A 178 10.64 4.04 -17.43
CA ARG A 178 11.68 3.02 -17.49
C ARG A 178 11.21 1.73 -18.17
N LEU A 179 9.96 1.29 -17.90
CA LEU A 179 9.45 -0.02 -18.32
C LEU A 179 8.37 0.05 -19.40
N GLN A 180 7.89 1.27 -19.69
CA GLN A 180 6.89 1.55 -20.73
C GLN A 180 5.57 0.77 -20.47
N ASP A 181 5.03 0.07 -21.46
CA ASP A 181 3.84 -0.77 -21.41
C ASP A 181 4.03 -2.10 -20.66
N ARG A 182 5.28 -2.39 -20.26
CA ARG A 182 5.63 -3.64 -19.57
C ARG A 182 5.43 -3.57 -18.05
N VAL A 183 4.98 -2.45 -17.51
CA VAL A 183 4.64 -2.31 -16.09
C VAL A 183 3.12 -2.23 -15.89
N GLN A 184 2.61 -3.02 -14.95
CA GLN A 184 1.24 -2.87 -14.42
C GLN A 184 1.33 -2.34 -12.99
N LEU A 185 0.62 -1.25 -12.73
CA LEU A 185 0.40 -0.72 -11.40
C LEU A 185 -0.95 -1.22 -10.89
N LEU A 186 -0.99 -1.82 -9.70
CA LEU A 186 -2.18 -2.40 -9.10
C LEU A 186 -2.20 -2.06 -7.61
N ASP A 187 -3.25 -1.43 -7.09
CA ASP A 187 -3.43 -1.33 -5.65
C ASP A 187 -3.86 -2.69 -5.06
N SER A 188 -2.88 -3.57 -4.94
CA SER A 188 -3.09 -4.92 -4.40
C SER A 188 -3.43 -4.91 -2.92
N THR A 189 -3.05 -3.88 -2.19
CA THR A 189 -3.35 -3.71 -0.76
C THR A 189 -4.83 -3.43 -0.54
N GLU A 190 -5.39 -2.47 -1.26
CA GLU A 190 -6.81 -2.15 -1.15
C GLU A 190 -7.67 -3.27 -1.73
N LEU A 191 -7.24 -3.88 -2.84
CA LEU A 191 -7.94 -5.04 -3.41
C LEU A 191 -7.98 -6.21 -2.43
N ALA A 192 -6.87 -6.51 -1.73
CA ALA A 192 -6.82 -7.53 -0.69
C ALA A 192 -7.76 -7.20 0.48
N ARG A 193 -7.78 -5.93 0.91
CA ARG A 193 -8.67 -5.49 1.99
C ARG A 193 -10.14 -5.70 1.64
N ILE A 194 -10.54 -5.39 0.42
CA ILE A 194 -11.94 -5.49 -0.03
C ILE A 194 -12.35 -6.94 -0.26
N THR A 195 -11.48 -7.74 -0.90
CA THR A 195 -11.84 -9.11 -1.35
C THR A 195 -11.51 -10.19 -0.34
N MET A 196 -10.46 -9.99 0.49
CA MET A 196 -9.97 -10.96 1.46
C MET A 196 -10.21 -10.54 2.92
N GLY A 197 -10.61 -9.27 3.14
CA GLY A 197 -10.81 -8.68 4.47
C GLY A 197 -9.51 -8.30 5.20
N ASP A 198 -8.34 -8.49 4.59
CA ASP A 198 -7.05 -8.19 5.19
C ASP A 198 -6.00 -7.86 4.12
N SER A 199 -5.28 -6.78 4.33
CA SER A 199 -4.20 -6.33 3.45
C SER A 199 -2.97 -7.24 3.44
N LEU A 200 -2.83 -8.15 4.39
CA LEU A 200 -1.73 -9.13 4.45
C LEU A 200 -1.65 -10.02 3.19
N TYR A 201 -2.79 -10.22 2.50
CA TYR A 201 -2.84 -11.02 1.28
C TYR A 201 -2.41 -10.28 0.02
N SER A 202 -2.02 -9.01 0.11
CA SER A 202 -1.56 -8.20 -1.03
C SER A 202 -0.35 -8.80 -1.75
N ASN A 203 0.54 -9.46 -1.00
CA ASN A 203 1.70 -10.15 -1.53
C ASN A 203 1.33 -11.31 -2.47
N MET A 204 0.36 -12.15 -2.10
CA MET A 204 -0.10 -13.24 -2.96
C MET A 204 -0.91 -12.73 -4.14
N LEU A 205 -1.66 -11.64 -3.99
CA LEU A 205 -2.35 -10.96 -5.08
C LEU A 205 -1.36 -10.49 -6.15
N ILE A 206 -0.32 -9.74 -5.76
CA ILE A 206 0.65 -9.22 -6.71
C ILE A 206 1.47 -10.34 -7.37
N PHE A 207 1.71 -11.42 -6.64
CA PHE A 207 2.37 -12.62 -7.15
C PHE A 207 1.52 -13.31 -8.23
N GLY A 208 0.22 -13.48 -7.99
CA GLY A 208 -0.74 -14.02 -8.95
C GLY A 208 -0.87 -13.16 -10.21
N ALA A 209 -0.90 -11.83 -10.04
CA ALA A 209 -0.92 -10.89 -11.16
C ALA A 209 0.36 -10.96 -12.00
N ALA A 210 1.53 -11.06 -11.37
CA ALA A 210 2.81 -11.22 -12.06
C ALA A 210 2.86 -12.52 -12.86
N TRP A 211 2.38 -13.63 -12.30
CA TRP A 211 2.32 -14.90 -13.02
C TRP A 211 1.37 -14.83 -14.22
N GLN A 212 0.16 -14.29 -14.03
CA GLN A 212 -0.84 -14.20 -15.11
C GLN A 212 -0.37 -13.32 -16.28
N ARG A 213 0.49 -12.36 -16.02
CA ARG A 213 1.13 -11.55 -17.07
C ARG A 213 2.28 -12.29 -17.80
N GLY A 214 2.52 -13.55 -17.50
CA GLY A 214 3.61 -14.32 -18.11
C GLY A 214 4.99 -13.84 -17.68
N LEU A 215 5.14 -13.31 -16.46
CA LEU A 215 6.41 -12.81 -15.97
C LEU A 215 7.25 -13.88 -15.25
N LEU A 216 6.71 -15.09 -15.08
CA LEU A 216 7.39 -16.14 -14.32
C LEU A 216 7.43 -17.44 -15.12
N PRO A 217 8.60 -18.09 -15.28
CA PRO A 217 8.76 -19.33 -16.05
C PRO A 217 8.44 -20.59 -15.21
N ILE A 218 7.34 -20.56 -14.46
CA ILE A 218 6.92 -21.61 -13.52
C ILE A 218 5.49 -22.02 -13.82
N THR A 219 5.19 -23.31 -13.78
CA THR A 219 3.84 -23.82 -14.02
C THR A 219 2.87 -23.44 -12.89
N LEU A 220 1.58 -23.35 -13.21
CA LEU A 220 0.54 -23.03 -12.23
C LEU A 220 0.48 -24.10 -11.12
N ASP A 221 0.61 -25.36 -11.50
CA ASP A 221 0.56 -26.47 -10.55
C ASP A 221 1.72 -26.43 -9.55
N ALA A 222 2.93 -26.12 -10.02
CA ALA A 222 4.08 -25.98 -9.13
C ALA A 222 3.92 -24.80 -8.15
N LEU A 223 3.37 -23.67 -8.60
CA LEU A 223 3.08 -22.52 -7.75
C LEU A 223 2.03 -22.85 -6.69
N ARG A 224 0.93 -23.50 -7.08
CA ARG A 224 -0.12 -23.94 -6.14
C ARG A 224 0.42 -24.90 -5.09
N GLN A 225 1.23 -25.87 -5.51
CA GLN A 225 1.89 -26.81 -4.60
C GLN A 225 2.84 -26.10 -3.64
N ALA A 226 3.65 -25.15 -4.13
CA ALA A 226 4.56 -24.38 -3.28
C ALA A 226 3.81 -23.49 -2.26
N ILE A 227 2.69 -22.87 -2.65
CA ILE A 227 1.83 -22.12 -1.73
C ILE A 227 1.24 -23.07 -0.66
N ALA A 228 0.82 -24.26 -1.03
CA ALA A 228 0.30 -25.26 -0.10
C ALA A 228 1.39 -25.73 0.88
N LEU A 229 2.60 -26.00 0.39
CA LEU A 229 3.74 -26.43 1.21
C LEU A 229 4.23 -25.34 2.17
N ASN A 230 4.04 -24.06 1.85
CA ASN A 230 4.34 -22.97 2.79
C ASN A 230 3.50 -23.03 4.08
N GLY A 231 2.35 -23.72 4.05
CA GLY A 231 1.57 -24.11 5.23
C GLY A 231 0.78 -22.98 5.92
N ALA A 232 1.05 -21.70 5.61
CA ALA A 232 0.39 -20.57 6.22
C ALA A 232 -0.91 -20.22 5.48
N ALA A 233 -2.08 -20.31 6.13
CA ALA A 233 -3.39 -19.89 5.59
C ALA A 233 -3.61 -20.30 4.12
N VAL A 234 -3.33 -21.56 3.80
CA VAL A 234 -3.20 -22.09 2.43
C VAL A 234 -4.36 -21.66 1.52
N ASP A 235 -5.61 -21.97 1.93
CA ASP A 235 -6.80 -21.67 1.11
C ASP A 235 -6.93 -20.17 0.80
N LYS A 236 -6.61 -19.32 1.78
CA LYS A 236 -6.68 -17.87 1.62
C LYS A 236 -5.56 -17.36 0.71
N ASN A 237 -4.35 -17.90 0.83
CA ASN A 237 -3.24 -17.53 -0.04
C ASN A 237 -3.48 -18.00 -1.48
N LEU A 238 -4.02 -19.20 -1.69
CA LEU A 238 -4.44 -19.66 -3.00
C LEU A 238 -5.55 -18.76 -3.58
N ARG A 239 -6.56 -18.41 -2.76
CA ARG A 239 -7.63 -17.51 -3.19
C ARG A 239 -7.08 -16.13 -3.57
N ALA A 240 -6.18 -15.57 -2.77
CA ALA A 240 -5.54 -14.29 -3.07
C ALA A 240 -4.71 -14.33 -4.36
N PHE A 241 -3.98 -15.42 -4.58
CA PHE A 241 -3.25 -15.64 -5.82
C PHE A 241 -4.19 -15.67 -7.05
N GLU A 242 -5.33 -16.37 -6.97
CA GLU A 242 -6.33 -16.40 -8.05
C GLU A 242 -6.98 -15.03 -8.27
N ILE A 243 -7.28 -14.25 -7.22
CA ILE A 243 -7.75 -12.87 -7.35
C ILE A 243 -6.70 -11.99 -8.04
N GLY A 244 -5.42 -12.21 -7.74
CA GLY A 244 -4.32 -11.53 -8.43
C GLY A 244 -4.28 -11.85 -9.92
N ARG A 245 -4.46 -13.11 -10.31
CA ARG A 245 -4.59 -13.52 -11.71
C ARG A 245 -5.76 -12.81 -12.38
N TRP A 246 -6.91 -12.82 -11.73
CA TRP A 246 -8.10 -12.12 -12.22
C TRP A 246 -7.85 -10.62 -12.43
N SER A 247 -7.22 -9.94 -11.48
CA SER A 247 -6.95 -8.50 -11.59
C SER A 247 -5.99 -8.13 -12.73
N ALA A 248 -5.13 -9.06 -13.15
CA ALA A 248 -4.25 -8.87 -14.29
C ALA A 248 -4.99 -9.00 -15.64
N LEU A 249 -6.02 -9.85 -15.69
CA LEU A 249 -6.87 -10.04 -16.89
C LEU A 249 -7.97 -8.97 -16.99
N PHE A 250 -8.51 -8.52 -15.85
CA PHE A 250 -9.63 -7.58 -15.78
C PHE A 250 -9.24 -6.35 -14.93
N PRO A 251 -8.27 -5.53 -15.40
CA PRO A 251 -7.74 -4.42 -14.64
C PRO A 251 -8.78 -3.31 -14.37
N ASP A 252 -9.72 -3.09 -15.30
CA ASP A 252 -10.78 -2.10 -15.15
C ASP A 252 -11.80 -2.52 -14.07
N ASP A 253 -12.16 -3.80 -14.03
CA ASP A 253 -13.05 -4.34 -12.99
C ASP A 253 -12.38 -4.30 -11.61
N ALA A 254 -11.08 -4.63 -11.55
CA ALA A 254 -10.31 -4.52 -10.32
C ALA A 254 -10.23 -3.05 -9.83
N ALA A 255 -10.00 -2.10 -10.74
CA ALA A 255 -9.98 -0.67 -10.44
C ALA A 255 -11.36 -0.17 -9.97
N ALA A 256 -12.45 -0.66 -10.55
CA ALA A 256 -13.81 -0.30 -10.16
C ALA A 256 -14.14 -0.74 -8.71
N LEU A 257 -13.62 -1.90 -8.29
CA LEU A 257 -13.80 -2.39 -6.91
C LEU A 257 -13.09 -1.50 -5.87
N ILE A 258 -11.91 -0.98 -6.21
CA ILE A 258 -11.09 -0.16 -5.31
C ILE A 258 -11.36 1.34 -5.47
N ALA A 259 -12.25 1.73 -6.38
CA ALA A 259 -12.60 3.14 -6.58
C ALA A 259 -13.03 3.77 -5.25
N PRO A 260 -12.36 4.82 -4.77
CA PRO A 260 -12.67 5.40 -3.48
C PRO A 260 -14.08 5.97 -3.48
N THR A 261 -14.85 5.72 -2.43
CA THR A 261 -16.04 6.50 -2.14
C THR A 261 -15.60 7.95 -2.00
N VAL A 262 -15.93 8.79 -2.98
CA VAL A 262 -15.43 10.17 -3.05
C VAL A 262 -15.96 10.95 -1.86
N VAL A 263 -15.17 11.08 -0.82
CA VAL A 263 -15.38 12.06 0.24
C VAL A 263 -15.04 13.42 -0.38
N LYS A 264 -16.05 14.22 -0.68
CA LYS A 264 -15.85 15.59 -1.19
C LYS A 264 -15.14 16.41 -0.11
N LEU A 265 -13.84 16.57 -0.26
CA LEU A 265 -13.09 17.53 0.55
C LEU A 265 -13.46 18.96 0.16
N PRO A 266 -13.49 19.91 1.12
CA PRO A 266 -13.76 21.32 0.83
C PRO A 266 -12.72 21.85 -0.18
N GLN A 267 -13.15 22.19 -1.38
CA GLN A 267 -12.28 22.66 -2.46
C GLN A 267 -12.12 24.18 -2.43
N THR A 268 -13.24 24.91 -2.29
CA THR A 268 -13.26 26.36 -2.33
C THR A 268 -12.83 26.98 -0.99
N LEU A 269 -12.36 28.23 -1.04
CA LEU A 269 -12.04 29.00 0.16
C LEU A 269 -13.25 29.10 1.12
N ASN A 270 -14.45 29.33 0.57
CA ASN A 270 -15.66 29.43 1.38
C ASN A 270 -16.04 28.12 2.07
N GLU A 271 -15.92 27.00 1.39
CA GLU A 271 -16.12 25.67 2.01
C GLU A 271 -15.11 25.39 3.10
N LYS A 272 -13.84 25.74 2.88
CA LYS A 272 -12.78 25.59 3.86
C LYS A 272 -13.02 26.46 5.10
N ILE A 273 -13.56 27.65 4.94
CA ILE A 273 -13.97 28.55 6.04
C ILE A 273 -15.20 27.98 6.75
N ALA A 274 -16.22 27.52 6.01
CA ALA A 274 -17.44 27.00 6.59
C ALA A 274 -17.19 25.77 7.49
N VAL A 275 -16.37 24.83 7.07
CA VAL A 275 -15.98 23.65 7.88
C VAL A 275 -15.31 24.08 9.19
N ARG A 276 -14.39 25.04 9.13
CA ARG A 276 -13.69 25.55 10.33
C ARG A 276 -14.61 26.33 11.26
N THR A 277 -15.53 27.12 10.69
CA THR A 277 -16.53 27.85 11.47
C THR A 277 -17.46 26.89 12.22
N LYS A 278 -17.92 25.82 11.54
CA LYS A 278 -18.71 24.76 12.18
C LYS A 278 -17.96 24.06 13.30
N HIS A 279 -16.66 23.74 13.07
CA HIS A 279 -15.81 23.14 14.10
C HIS A 279 -15.67 24.05 15.32
N LEU A 280 -15.36 25.35 15.15
CA LEU A 280 -15.23 26.30 16.24
C LEU A 280 -16.54 26.51 17.00
N GLN A 281 -17.67 26.43 16.31
CA GLN A 281 -18.98 26.49 16.96
C GLN A 281 -19.23 25.28 17.84
N ALA A 282 -18.84 24.08 17.39
CA ALA A 282 -18.93 22.86 18.20
C ALA A 282 -17.90 22.86 19.35
N TYR A 283 -16.71 23.43 19.13
CA TYR A 283 -15.62 23.50 20.11
C TYR A 283 -15.98 24.41 21.31
N GLN A 284 -16.40 25.65 21.06
CA GLN A 284 -16.64 26.62 22.15
C GLN A 284 -17.84 27.55 21.90
N GLY A 285 -18.69 27.25 20.92
CA GLY A 285 -19.93 27.95 20.69
C GLY A 285 -19.86 29.12 19.68
N ALA A 286 -21.03 29.77 19.49
CA ALA A 286 -21.22 30.75 18.43
C ALA A 286 -20.37 32.03 18.59
N GLN A 287 -19.94 32.37 19.79
CA GLN A 287 -19.11 33.56 20.03
C GLN A 287 -17.72 33.39 19.40
N LEU A 288 -17.11 32.22 19.60
CA LEU A 288 -15.79 31.91 19.05
C LEU A 288 -15.83 31.84 17.51
N SER A 289 -16.84 31.18 16.95
CA SER A 289 -17.00 31.11 15.49
C SER A 289 -17.23 32.48 14.85
N ARG A 290 -18.01 33.36 15.46
CA ARG A 290 -18.17 34.77 15.01
C ARG A 290 -16.88 35.57 15.10
N ARG A 291 -16.07 35.37 16.17
CA ARG A 291 -14.73 35.99 16.30
C ARG A 291 -13.82 35.57 15.17
N TYR A 292 -13.85 34.29 14.81
CA TYR A 292 -13.08 33.76 13.70
C TYR A 292 -13.48 34.39 12.35
N VAL A 293 -14.78 34.42 12.03
CA VAL A 293 -15.28 34.99 10.76
C VAL A 293 -14.90 36.47 10.66
N ARG A 294 -15.15 37.27 11.72
CA ARG A 294 -14.79 38.71 11.74
C ARG A 294 -13.30 38.95 11.50
N MET A 295 -12.43 38.05 11.95
CA MET A 295 -11.00 38.17 11.67
C MET A 295 -10.68 37.96 10.20
N LEU A 296 -11.37 37.04 9.52
CA LEU A 296 -11.18 36.76 8.08
C LEU A 296 -11.74 37.87 7.17
N GLU A 297 -12.70 38.65 7.67
CA GLU A 297 -13.27 39.79 6.93
C GLU A 297 -12.29 40.97 6.82
N ARG A 298 -11.20 40.96 7.60
CA ARG A 298 -10.18 42.04 7.60
C ARG A 298 -9.30 42.03 6.34
N THR A 299 -9.36 41.00 5.52
CA THR A 299 -8.64 40.92 4.25
C THR A 299 -9.55 40.48 3.10
N ALA A 300 -9.39 41.16 1.97
CA ALA A 300 -10.03 40.78 0.71
C ALA A 300 -9.17 39.82 -0.14
N ASP A 301 -7.85 39.78 0.12
CA ASP A 301 -6.93 38.91 -0.59
C ASP A 301 -7.23 37.42 -0.30
N PRO A 302 -7.54 36.60 -1.33
CA PRO A 302 -7.90 35.20 -1.15
C PRO A 302 -6.77 34.34 -0.57
N GLU A 303 -5.51 34.60 -0.93
CA GLU A 303 -4.36 33.82 -0.44
C GLU A 303 -4.10 34.11 1.02
N LEU A 304 -4.06 35.41 1.39
CA LEU A 304 -3.92 35.83 2.77
C LEU A 304 -5.10 35.35 3.61
N LYS A 305 -6.32 35.40 3.08
CA LYS A 305 -7.53 34.91 3.75
C LYS A 305 -7.43 33.40 4.01
N LEU A 306 -6.92 32.61 3.07
CA LEU A 306 -6.73 31.17 3.24
C LEU A 306 -5.67 30.87 4.30
N ALA A 307 -4.54 31.59 4.26
CA ALA A 307 -3.48 31.44 5.27
C ALA A 307 -3.99 31.80 6.66
N LEU A 308 -4.71 32.91 6.77
CA LEU A 308 -5.34 33.38 8.00
C LEU A 308 -6.39 32.36 8.49
N ALA A 309 -7.22 31.82 7.58
CA ALA A 309 -8.22 30.82 7.93
C ALA A 309 -7.61 29.56 8.53
N LYS A 310 -6.49 29.10 7.99
CA LYS A 310 -5.77 27.94 8.52
C LYS A 310 -5.07 28.25 9.85
N GLY A 311 -4.27 29.29 9.87
CA GLY A 311 -3.43 29.65 11.03
C GLY A 311 -4.25 30.07 12.24
N TYR A 312 -5.22 30.98 12.05
CA TYR A 312 -6.06 31.48 13.14
C TYR A 312 -6.97 30.39 13.72
N HIS A 313 -7.55 29.53 12.87
CA HIS A 313 -8.30 28.37 13.34
C HIS A 313 -7.45 27.48 14.26
N LYS A 314 -6.20 27.18 13.87
CA LYS A 314 -5.28 26.36 14.66
C LYS A 314 -4.95 26.97 16.03
N LEU A 315 -4.90 28.30 16.11
CA LEU A 315 -4.67 29.02 17.37
C LEU A 315 -5.92 29.09 18.27
N LEU A 316 -7.13 29.05 17.65
CA LEU A 316 -8.40 29.12 18.38
C LEU A 316 -8.89 27.76 18.89
N ALA A 317 -8.56 26.68 18.21
CA ALA A 317 -9.01 25.33 18.56
C ALA A 317 -7.81 24.50 19.01
N TYR A 318 -7.58 24.50 20.32
CA TYR A 318 -6.57 23.68 20.95
C TYR A 318 -7.18 22.35 21.42
N LYS A 319 -6.46 21.26 21.23
CA LYS A 319 -6.91 19.95 21.68
C LYS A 319 -6.53 19.74 23.15
N ASP A 320 -7.35 20.28 24.02
CA ASP A 320 -7.29 20.10 25.47
C ASP A 320 -8.17 18.94 25.95
N GLU A 321 -8.21 18.69 27.24
CA GLU A 321 -9.01 17.65 27.87
C GLU A 321 -10.52 17.83 27.63
N TYR A 322 -11.00 19.06 27.50
CA TYR A 322 -12.42 19.36 27.25
C TYR A 322 -12.79 18.99 25.81
N GLU A 323 -11.96 19.33 24.83
CA GLU A 323 -12.17 18.92 23.43
C GLU A 323 -12.06 17.41 23.25
N VAL A 324 -11.13 16.76 23.94
CA VAL A 324 -11.03 15.30 23.94
C VAL A 324 -12.29 14.67 24.51
N ALA A 325 -12.81 15.18 25.64
CA ALA A 325 -14.06 14.69 26.22
C ALA A 325 -15.25 14.90 25.29
N ARG A 326 -15.33 16.08 24.64
CA ARG A 326 -16.38 16.38 23.65
C ARG A 326 -16.34 15.41 22.48
N LEU A 327 -15.16 15.16 21.90
CA LEU A 327 -14.99 14.26 20.76
C LEU A 327 -15.37 12.82 21.12
N HIS A 328 -14.98 12.34 22.31
CA HIS A 328 -15.30 10.98 22.76
C HIS A 328 -16.78 10.79 23.15
N SER A 329 -17.46 11.85 23.54
CA SER A 329 -18.89 11.83 23.85
C SER A 329 -19.78 12.13 22.66
N ASP A 330 -19.21 12.47 21.48
CA ASP A 330 -19.98 12.76 20.28
C ASP A 330 -20.74 11.54 19.80
N PRO A 331 -22.07 11.65 19.56
CA PRO A 331 -22.88 10.56 19.07
C PRO A 331 -22.35 9.96 17.74
N ALA A 332 -21.76 10.78 16.88
CA ALA A 332 -21.15 10.32 15.63
C ALA A 332 -19.94 9.40 15.86
N PHE A 333 -19.13 9.70 16.89
CA PHE A 333 -18.00 8.85 17.26
C PHE A 333 -18.50 7.50 17.84
N ARG A 334 -19.53 7.52 18.68
CA ARG A 334 -20.16 6.29 19.18
C ARG A 334 -20.74 5.45 18.04
N ALA A 335 -21.46 6.08 17.11
CA ALA A 335 -22.00 5.38 15.95
C ALA A 335 -20.90 4.74 15.07
N GLN A 336 -19.70 5.36 14.95
CA GLN A 336 -18.56 4.75 14.28
C GLN A 336 -18.02 3.53 15.02
N ILE A 337 -17.95 3.58 16.36
CA ILE A 337 -17.55 2.43 17.18
C ILE A 337 -18.55 1.29 17.02
N ASP A 338 -19.85 1.60 17.14
CA ASP A 338 -20.93 0.60 17.01
C ASP A 338 -20.98 -0.03 15.61
N ALA A 339 -20.64 0.75 14.57
CA ALA A 339 -20.52 0.25 13.20
C ALA A 339 -19.29 -0.66 13.01
N SER A 340 -18.24 -0.48 13.81
CA SER A 340 -16.98 -1.22 13.74
C SER A 340 -16.94 -2.46 14.65
N SER A 341 -17.82 -2.52 15.64
CA SER A 341 -17.94 -3.61 16.60
C SER A 341 -19.35 -4.26 16.52
N PRO A 342 -19.47 -5.57 16.75
CA PRO A 342 -20.78 -6.20 16.87
C PRO A 342 -21.49 -5.74 18.14
#